data_f0411d33e4424e0cf76cdcbde4d01449
#
_entry.id   f0411d33e4424e0cf76cdcbde4d01449
#
_cell.length_a   1.000
_cell.length_b   1.000
_cell.length_c   1.000
_cell.angle_alpha   90.00
_cell.angle_beta   90.00
_cell.angle_gamma   90.00
#
_symmetry.space_group_name_H-M   'P 1'
#
loop_
_entity.id
_entity.type
_entity.pdbx_description
1 polymer ?
#
loop_
_entity_poly.entity_id
_entity_poly.type
_entity_poly.pdbx_seq_one_letter_code
_entity_poly.pdbx_strand_id
1 'polypeptide(L)'
;MQYRVLGVPSYEGAAGLLRLVGLDGTGKKKVRNFSLGMRQRLGIAVALAGDPDLLVLDEPVNGLDPQGIIEMRELILKLNRERGITVLISSHILDELSRLATHYGFIDGGRMVKEISAEELERAARKCMSLRVSDTVPLVPVLDRLGAEYTVISGNEVKLYTPMPVCVLSDELSGVGCRLLNVTEQDESLESFYMELLGGERHA
;
A
#
# COMPACT_ATOMS: atom_id res chain seq x y z
N MET A 1 -33.29 -10.54 -4.48
CA MET A 1 -32.86 -11.79 -5.16
C MET A 1 -31.79 -12.50 -4.35
N GLN A 2 -30.74 -11.81 -3.92
CA GLN A 2 -29.62 -12.40 -3.15
C GLN A 2 -30.08 -13.12 -1.87
N TYR A 3 -30.91 -12.51 -1.06
CA TYR A 3 -31.44 -13.12 0.17
C TYR A 3 -32.12 -14.47 -0.09
N ARG A 4 -32.83 -14.62 -1.24
CA ARG A 4 -33.43 -15.89 -1.62
C ARG A 4 -32.38 -16.95 -1.98
N VAL A 5 -31.29 -16.55 -2.63
CA VAL A 5 -30.20 -17.46 -3.02
C VAL A 5 -29.46 -17.95 -1.78
N LEU A 6 -29.26 -17.08 -0.80
CA LEU A 6 -28.56 -17.39 0.46
C LEU A 6 -29.48 -18.04 1.51
N GLY A 7 -30.77 -18.23 1.19
CA GLY A 7 -31.73 -18.83 2.14
C GLY A 7 -32.07 -17.93 3.34
N VAL A 8 -31.77 -16.63 3.26
CA VAL A 8 -32.06 -15.67 4.34
C VAL A 8 -33.56 -15.39 4.40
N PRO A 9 -34.22 -15.62 5.53
CA PRO A 9 -35.70 -15.67 5.58
C PRO A 9 -36.39 -14.30 5.47
N SER A 10 -35.68 -13.19 5.67
CA SER A 10 -36.30 -11.85 5.59
C SER A 10 -35.42 -10.81 4.92
N TYR A 11 -36.04 -9.73 4.38
CA TYR A 11 -35.37 -8.57 3.82
C TYR A 11 -35.14 -7.45 4.86
N GLU A 12 -35.41 -7.71 6.13
CA GLU A 12 -35.34 -6.69 7.19
C GLU A 12 -33.96 -6.05 7.31
N GLY A 13 -32.88 -6.81 7.04
CA GLY A 13 -31.50 -6.31 7.01
C GLY A 13 -31.15 -5.46 5.80
N ALA A 14 -31.92 -5.51 4.70
CA ALA A 14 -31.56 -4.84 3.45
C ALA A 14 -31.45 -3.32 3.60
N ALA A 15 -32.36 -2.69 4.33
CA ALA A 15 -32.31 -1.24 4.60
C ALA A 15 -31.09 -0.84 5.41
N GLY A 16 -30.69 -1.68 6.38
CA GLY A 16 -29.46 -1.50 7.15
C GLY A 16 -28.20 -1.60 6.29
N LEU A 17 -28.14 -2.57 5.38
CA LEU A 17 -27.02 -2.72 4.45
C LEU A 17 -26.93 -1.55 3.47
N LEU A 18 -28.06 -1.08 2.94
CA LEU A 18 -28.07 0.10 2.05
C LEU A 18 -27.59 1.37 2.80
N ARG A 19 -27.99 1.53 4.06
CA ARG A 19 -27.51 2.63 4.90
C ARG A 19 -26.01 2.50 5.16
N LEU A 20 -25.54 1.30 5.45
CA LEU A 20 -24.12 1.04 5.73
C LEU A 20 -23.23 1.45 4.55
N VAL A 21 -23.68 1.20 3.31
CA VAL A 21 -22.93 1.56 2.09
C VAL A 21 -23.30 2.95 1.54
N GLY A 22 -24.08 3.76 2.27
CA GLY A 22 -24.45 5.12 1.87
C GLY A 22 -25.39 5.19 0.67
N LEU A 23 -26.28 4.22 0.52
CA LEU A 23 -27.28 4.17 -0.57
C LEU A 23 -28.72 4.34 -0.11
N ASP A 24 -28.97 4.61 1.17
CA ASP A 24 -30.31 4.78 1.73
C ASP A 24 -31.05 6.02 1.17
N GLY A 25 -30.32 7.08 0.80
CA GLY A 25 -30.85 8.29 0.17
C GLY A 25 -31.23 8.16 -1.31
N THR A 26 -31.04 6.99 -1.94
CA THR A 26 -31.24 6.83 -3.40
C THR A 26 -32.72 6.77 -3.81
N GLY A 27 -33.65 6.58 -2.87
CA GLY A 27 -35.09 6.58 -3.09
C GLY A 27 -35.54 5.56 -4.15
N LYS A 28 -36.29 6.07 -5.16
CA LYS A 28 -36.81 5.24 -6.28
C LYS A 28 -35.86 5.16 -7.49
N LYS A 29 -34.61 5.63 -7.36
CA LYS A 29 -33.64 5.62 -8.45
C LYS A 29 -33.33 4.17 -8.88
N LYS A 30 -33.52 3.89 -10.16
CA LYS A 30 -33.24 2.55 -10.69
C LYS A 30 -31.73 2.30 -10.76
N VAL A 31 -31.29 1.07 -10.49
CA VAL A 31 -29.86 0.67 -10.48
C VAL A 31 -29.16 0.99 -11.82
N ARG A 32 -29.87 0.91 -12.95
CA ARG A 32 -29.34 1.29 -14.25
C ARG A 32 -28.88 2.76 -14.34
N ASN A 33 -29.39 3.60 -13.47
CA ASN A 33 -29.06 5.04 -13.39
C ASN A 33 -28.05 5.35 -12.28
N PHE A 34 -27.49 4.34 -11.61
CA PHE A 34 -26.47 4.52 -10.60
C PHE A 34 -25.12 4.91 -11.24
N SER A 35 -24.35 5.77 -10.56
CA SER A 35 -22.94 5.99 -10.90
C SER A 35 -22.14 4.71 -10.70
N LEU A 36 -20.91 4.69 -11.16
CA LEU A 36 -20.01 3.54 -10.97
C LEU A 36 -19.85 3.25 -9.47
N GLY A 37 -19.50 4.26 -8.66
CA GLY A 37 -19.33 4.11 -7.21
C GLY A 37 -20.60 3.65 -6.50
N MET A 38 -21.80 4.12 -6.93
CA MET A 38 -23.06 3.59 -6.40
C MET A 38 -23.26 2.11 -6.73
N ARG A 39 -22.88 1.67 -7.93
CA ARG A 39 -22.97 0.25 -8.31
C ARG A 39 -21.98 -0.61 -7.54
N GLN A 40 -20.74 -0.15 -7.34
CA GLN A 40 -19.74 -0.85 -6.54
C GLN A 40 -20.19 -0.98 -5.08
N ARG A 41 -20.68 0.12 -4.46
CA ARG A 41 -21.23 0.08 -3.10
C ARG A 41 -22.45 -0.83 -2.98
N LEU A 42 -23.31 -0.87 -4.00
CA LEU A 42 -24.42 -1.84 -4.02
C LEU A 42 -23.90 -3.28 -4.10
N GLY A 43 -22.86 -3.55 -4.89
CA GLY A 43 -22.19 -4.86 -4.95
C GLY A 43 -21.70 -5.33 -3.57
N ILE A 44 -21.05 -4.42 -2.82
CA ILE A 44 -20.64 -4.68 -1.44
C ILE A 44 -21.83 -4.98 -0.55
N ALA A 45 -22.91 -4.19 -0.62
CA ALA A 45 -24.13 -4.46 0.17
C ALA A 45 -24.75 -5.83 -0.14
N VAL A 46 -24.68 -6.26 -1.41
CA VAL A 46 -25.13 -7.60 -1.84
C VAL A 46 -24.22 -8.70 -1.27
N ALA A 47 -22.91 -8.50 -1.29
CA ALA A 47 -21.95 -9.45 -0.70
C ALA A 47 -22.13 -9.59 0.82
N LEU A 48 -22.43 -8.49 1.50
CA LEU A 48 -22.68 -8.46 2.95
C LEU A 48 -24.03 -9.09 3.37
N ALA A 49 -24.91 -9.43 2.44
CA ALA A 49 -26.24 -9.97 2.76
C ALA A 49 -26.21 -11.33 3.46
N GLY A 50 -25.09 -12.05 3.40
CA GLY A 50 -24.87 -13.34 4.05
C GLY A 50 -24.10 -13.25 5.37
N ASP A 51 -23.85 -12.03 5.87
CA ASP A 51 -23.02 -11.78 7.06
C ASP A 51 -21.67 -12.51 7.04
N PRO A 52 -20.83 -12.24 6.01
CA PRO A 52 -19.57 -12.96 5.82
C PRO A 52 -18.49 -12.49 6.78
N ASP A 53 -17.61 -13.44 7.19
CA ASP A 53 -16.36 -13.14 7.91
C ASP A 53 -15.24 -12.65 6.98
N LEU A 54 -15.33 -13.01 5.69
CA LEU A 54 -14.37 -12.66 4.65
C LEU A 54 -15.07 -12.01 3.45
N LEU A 55 -14.58 -10.85 3.03
CA LEU A 55 -15.02 -10.14 1.84
C LEU A 55 -13.88 -10.06 0.83
N VAL A 56 -14.12 -10.51 -0.39
CA VAL A 56 -13.15 -10.41 -1.50
C VAL A 56 -13.62 -9.34 -2.48
N LEU A 57 -12.78 -8.33 -2.69
CA LEU A 57 -13.04 -7.19 -3.56
C LEU A 57 -12.01 -7.13 -4.68
N ASP A 58 -12.48 -7.27 -5.90
CA ASP A 58 -11.64 -7.15 -7.10
C ASP A 58 -11.73 -5.73 -7.65
N GLU A 59 -10.59 -5.01 -7.64
CA GLU A 59 -10.45 -3.64 -8.12
C GLU A 59 -11.55 -2.66 -7.63
N PRO A 60 -11.86 -2.58 -6.32
CA PRO A 60 -13.03 -1.86 -5.81
C PRO A 60 -12.99 -0.35 -6.03
N VAL A 61 -11.82 0.24 -6.28
CA VAL A 61 -11.64 1.68 -6.49
C VAL A 61 -11.42 2.06 -7.95
N ASN A 62 -11.29 1.07 -8.84
CA ASN A 62 -10.96 1.31 -10.24
C ASN A 62 -12.07 2.11 -10.95
N GLY A 63 -11.67 3.20 -11.64
CA GLY A 63 -12.57 4.07 -12.39
C GLY A 63 -13.45 4.99 -11.53
N LEU A 64 -13.22 5.07 -10.23
CA LEU A 64 -13.85 6.06 -9.36
C LEU A 64 -13.14 7.43 -9.49
N ASP A 65 -13.91 8.48 -9.23
CA ASP A 65 -13.34 9.80 -9.01
C ASP A 65 -12.64 9.88 -7.62
N PRO A 66 -11.80 10.88 -7.37
CA PRO A 66 -11.05 10.99 -6.11
C PRO A 66 -11.93 10.94 -4.87
N GLN A 67 -13.11 11.56 -4.92
CA GLN A 67 -14.06 11.52 -3.80
C GLN A 67 -14.62 10.11 -3.59
N GLY A 68 -14.96 9.41 -4.67
CA GLY A 68 -15.46 8.03 -4.63
C GLY A 68 -14.42 7.04 -4.08
N ILE A 69 -13.13 7.27 -4.37
CA ILE A 69 -12.02 6.49 -3.81
C ILE A 69 -11.96 6.67 -2.28
N ILE A 70 -12.04 7.90 -1.79
CA ILE A 70 -12.04 8.20 -0.35
C ILE A 70 -13.22 7.51 0.33
N GLU A 71 -14.43 7.66 -0.22
CA GLU A 71 -15.65 7.06 0.34
C GLU A 71 -15.59 5.51 0.34
N MET A 72 -15.01 4.91 -0.69
CA MET A 72 -14.82 3.46 -0.75
C MET A 72 -13.82 2.98 0.29
N ARG A 73 -12.70 3.66 0.45
CA ARG A 73 -11.69 3.37 1.48
C ARG A 73 -12.29 3.43 2.88
N GLU A 74 -13.01 4.51 3.19
CA GLU A 74 -13.68 4.65 4.49
C GLU A 74 -14.69 3.53 4.75
N LEU A 75 -15.45 3.12 3.73
CA LEU A 75 -16.37 1.99 3.83
C LEU A 75 -15.63 0.69 4.16
N ILE A 76 -14.54 0.39 3.45
CA ILE A 76 -13.74 -0.82 3.68
C ILE A 76 -13.17 -0.84 5.09
N LEU A 77 -12.56 0.26 5.53
CA LEU A 77 -12.03 0.40 6.89
C LEU A 77 -13.11 0.24 7.96
N LYS A 78 -14.29 0.79 7.71
CA LYS A 78 -15.44 0.65 8.60
C LYS A 78 -15.89 -0.81 8.72
N LEU A 79 -16.00 -1.53 7.61
CA LEU A 79 -16.37 -2.94 7.60
C LEU A 79 -15.38 -3.80 8.40
N ASN A 80 -14.09 -3.54 8.24
CA ASN A 80 -13.07 -4.25 8.99
C ASN A 80 -13.11 -3.90 10.49
N ARG A 81 -13.09 -2.60 10.85
CA ARG A 81 -12.96 -2.17 12.25
C ARG A 81 -14.22 -2.37 13.08
N GLU A 82 -15.41 -2.08 12.52
CA GLU A 82 -16.65 -2.10 13.27
C GLU A 82 -17.35 -3.47 13.21
N ARG A 83 -17.10 -4.25 12.14
CA ARG A 83 -17.75 -5.56 11.94
C ARG A 83 -16.81 -6.75 12.01
N GLY A 84 -15.50 -6.52 12.15
CA GLY A 84 -14.51 -7.58 12.20
C GLY A 84 -14.34 -8.37 10.90
N ILE A 85 -14.85 -7.84 9.77
CA ILE A 85 -14.77 -8.53 8.48
C ILE A 85 -13.33 -8.47 7.96
N THR A 86 -12.74 -9.61 7.65
CA THR A 86 -11.48 -9.66 6.91
C THR A 86 -11.75 -9.27 5.46
N VAL A 87 -10.95 -8.34 4.91
CA VAL A 87 -11.12 -7.89 3.54
C VAL A 87 -9.88 -8.21 2.73
N LEU A 88 -10.05 -8.99 1.67
CA LEU A 88 -9.04 -9.24 0.64
C LEU A 88 -9.33 -8.35 -0.56
N ILE A 89 -8.34 -7.55 -0.98
CA ILE A 89 -8.49 -6.56 -2.06
C ILE A 89 -7.45 -6.83 -3.13
N SER A 90 -7.85 -6.91 -4.39
CA SER A 90 -6.95 -6.74 -5.52
C SER A 90 -6.93 -5.28 -5.96
N SER A 91 -5.78 -4.74 -6.31
CA SER A 91 -5.65 -3.43 -6.96
C SER A 91 -4.31 -3.34 -7.69
N HIS A 92 -4.28 -2.55 -8.75
CA HIS A 92 -3.07 -2.10 -9.43
C HIS A 92 -2.68 -0.67 -9.02
N ILE A 93 -3.47 -0.02 -8.15
CA ILE A 93 -3.21 1.33 -7.61
C ILE A 93 -2.57 1.15 -6.24
N LEU A 94 -1.24 1.11 -6.23
CA LEU A 94 -0.46 0.77 -5.03
C LEU A 94 -0.60 1.82 -3.91
N ASP A 95 -0.69 3.10 -4.25
CA ASP A 95 -0.93 4.19 -3.31
C ASP A 95 -2.23 4.04 -2.50
N GLU A 96 -3.29 3.52 -3.13
CA GLU A 96 -4.55 3.30 -2.42
C GLU A 96 -4.46 2.08 -1.49
N LEU A 97 -3.72 1.04 -1.90
CA LEU A 97 -3.47 -0.12 -1.04
C LEU A 97 -2.65 0.26 0.19
N SER A 98 -1.66 1.14 0.06
CA SER A 98 -0.81 1.58 1.17
C SER A 98 -1.59 2.24 2.32
N ARG A 99 -2.78 2.76 2.02
CA ARG A 99 -3.66 3.41 2.99
C ARG A 99 -4.69 2.47 3.63
N LEU A 100 -4.79 1.24 3.14
CA LEU A 100 -5.81 0.26 3.52
C LEU A 100 -5.23 -1.00 4.11
N ALA A 101 -4.22 -1.56 3.43
CA ALA A 101 -3.75 -2.90 3.68
C ALA A 101 -2.87 -2.97 4.93
N THR A 102 -3.02 -4.06 5.68
CA THR A 102 -2.13 -4.44 6.78
C THR A 102 -1.10 -5.48 6.32
N HIS A 103 -1.40 -6.20 5.25
CA HIS A 103 -0.54 -7.21 4.61
C HIS A 103 -0.66 -7.11 3.11
N TYR A 104 0.42 -7.42 2.41
CA TYR A 104 0.52 -7.41 0.96
C TYR A 104 0.94 -8.76 0.44
N GLY A 105 0.27 -9.22 -0.61
CA GLY A 105 0.68 -10.36 -1.42
C GLY A 105 1.00 -9.90 -2.84
N PHE A 106 2.22 -10.09 -3.29
CA PHE A 106 2.64 -9.77 -4.64
C PHE A 106 2.54 -11.01 -5.51
N ILE A 107 1.81 -10.89 -6.63
CA ILE A 107 1.57 -11.99 -7.56
C ILE A 107 2.15 -11.61 -8.92
N ASP A 108 2.99 -12.50 -9.47
CA ASP A 108 3.49 -12.42 -10.83
C ASP A 108 3.39 -13.78 -11.52
N GLY A 109 2.99 -13.79 -12.79
CA GLY A 109 2.85 -15.03 -13.56
C GLY A 109 1.94 -16.10 -12.91
N GLY A 110 0.95 -15.67 -12.10
CA GLY A 110 0.04 -16.58 -11.37
C GLY A 110 0.66 -17.23 -10.13
N ARG A 111 1.79 -16.75 -9.65
CA ARG A 111 2.46 -17.23 -8.44
C ARG A 111 2.59 -16.12 -7.41
N MET A 112 2.47 -16.47 -6.14
CA MET A 112 2.81 -15.57 -5.04
C MET A 112 4.34 -15.42 -5.01
N VAL A 113 4.81 -14.21 -5.30
CA VAL A 113 6.26 -13.87 -5.31
C VAL A 113 6.70 -13.50 -3.90
N LYS A 114 5.90 -12.70 -3.21
CA LYS A 114 6.23 -12.19 -1.87
C LYS A 114 4.95 -11.96 -1.06
N GLU A 115 5.02 -12.26 0.21
CA GLU A 115 4.07 -11.83 1.22
C GLU A 115 4.83 -11.01 2.28
N ILE A 116 4.27 -9.87 2.70
CA ILE A 116 4.91 -8.93 3.61
C ILE A 116 3.85 -8.13 4.38
N SER A 117 4.09 -7.83 5.64
CA SER A 117 3.24 -6.91 6.40
C SER A 117 3.48 -5.45 6.00
N ALA A 118 2.50 -4.58 6.27
CA ALA A 118 2.65 -3.14 6.04
C ALA A 118 3.83 -2.55 6.81
N GLU A 119 4.04 -3.00 8.06
CA GLU A 119 5.16 -2.54 8.89
C GLU A 119 6.52 -2.94 8.33
N GLU A 120 6.65 -4.17 7.82
CA GLU A 120 7.88 -4.64 7.18
C GLU A 120 8.13 -3.89 5.87
N LEU A 121 7.05 -3.65 5.10
CA LEU A 121 7.12 -2.88 3.87
C LEU A 121 7.53 -1.43 4.13
N GLU A 122 6.93 -0.75 5.12
CA GLU A 122 7.34 0.60 5.51
C GLU A 122 8.80 0.68 5.95
N ARG A 123 9.32 -0.36 6.62
CA ARG A 123 10.74 -0.44 6.95
C ARG A 123 11.62 -0.63 5.73
N ALA A 124 11.18 -1.44 4.76
CA ALA A 124 11.87 -1.67 3.50
C ALA A 124 11.80 -0.45 2.56
N ALA A 125 10.64 0.26 2.56
CA ALA A 125 10.33 1.41 1.71
C ALA A 125 10.71 2.77 2.35
N ARG A 126 11.63 2.80 3.32
CA ARG A 126 12.11 4.05 3.89
C ARG A 126 12.86 4.87 2.84
N LYS A 127 12.48 6.16 2.74
CA LYS A 127 13.28 7.13 1.98
C LYS A 127 14.73 7.05 2.43
N CYS A 128 15.60 6.78 1.51
CA CYS A 128 17.03 6.75 1.78
C CYS A 128 17.82 7.43 0.68
N MET A 129 19.01 7.88 1.04
CA MET A 129 20.03 8.33 0.08
C MET A 129 21.01 7.18 -0.14
N SER A 130 21.08 6.63 -1.36
CA SER A 130 22.16 5.73 -1.72
C SER A 130 23.42 6.55 -1.98
N LEU A 131 24.44 6.32 -1.16
CA LEU A 131 25.74 6.97 -1.24
C LEU A 131 26.75 5.99 -1.85
N ARG A 132 27.29 6.32 -3.00
CA ARG A 132 28.44 5.62 -3.55
C ARG A 132 29.71 6.40 -3.22
N VAL A 133 30.64 5.76 -2.52
CA VAL A 133 31.87 6.35 -2.02
C VAL A 133 33.11 5.60 -2.50
N SER A 134 34.29 6.18 -2.33
CA SER A 134 35.54 5.49 -2.65
C SER A 134 35.83 4.30 -1.73
N ASP A 135 35.42 4.37 -0.46
CA ASP A 135 35.54 3.34 0.56
C ASP A 135 34.57 3.62 1.70
N THR A 136 33.88 2.60 2.21
CA THR A 136 32.94 2.74 3.34
C THR A 136 33.64 2.72 4.70
N VAL A 137 34.85 2.20 4.80
CA VAL A 137 35.60 2.12 6.08
C VAL A 137 35.77 3.48 6.73
N PRO A 138 36.26 4.55 6.07
CA PRO A 138 36.34 5.88 6.67
C PRO A 138 34.96 6.61 6.78
N LEU A 139 33.95 6.19 6.02
CA LEU A 139 32.60 6.78 6.08
C LEU A 139 31.87 6.41 7.37
N VAL A 140 31.94 5.15 7.80
CA VAL A 140 31.18 4.62 8.95
C VAL A 140 31.40 5.45 10.24
N PRO A 141 32.63 5.74 10.68
CA PRO A 141 32.84 6.57 11.87
C PRO A 141 32.30 8.00 11.75
N VAL A 142 32.22 8.54 10.52
CA VAL A 142 31.63 9.87 10.27
C VAL A 142 30.12 9.83 10.49
N LEU A 143 29.44 8.82 9.92
CA LEU A 143 28.00 8.65 10.08
C LEU A 143 27.62 8.39 11.54
N ASP A 144 28.39 7.56 12.26
CA ASP A 144 28.19 7.31 13.69
C ASP A 144 28.31 8.60 14.51
N ARG A 145 29.32 9.43 14.24
CA ARG A 145 29.51 10.72 14.92
C ARG A 145 28.37 11.70 14.65
N LEU A 146 27.80 11.65 13.46
CA LEU A 146 26.65 12.49 13.07
C LEU A 146 25.32 11.94 13.59
N GLY A 147 25.32 10.76 14.24
CA GLY A 147 24.10 10.12 14.75
C GLY A 147 23.17 9.68 13.61
N ALA A 148 23.71 9.40 12.43
CA ALA A 148 22.94 9.03 11.28
C ALA A 148 22.51 7.56 11.32
N GLU A 149 21.29 7.27 10.87
CA GLU A 149 20.82 5.89 10.66
C GLU A 149 21.21 5.46 9.23
N TYR A 150 21.95 4.35 9.11
CA TYR A 150 22.45 3.87 7.82
C TYR A 150 22.59 2.35 7.77
N THR A 151 22.74 1.81 6.55
CA THR A 151 23.07 0.41 6.30
C THR A 151 24.19 0.32 5.24
N VAL A 152 25.27 -0.39 5.57
CA VAL A 152 26.34 -0.66 4.60
C VAL A 152 25.91 -1.79 3.67
N ILE A 153 25.85 -1.52 2.38
CA ILE A 153 25.46 -2.48 1.34
C ILE A 153 26.66 -3.22 0.78
N SER A 154 27.75 -2.48 0.56
CA SER A 154 29.01 -3.05 0.04
C SER A 154 30.20 -2.20 0.51
N GLY A 155 31.43 -2.57 0.11
CA GLY A 155 32.64 -1.79 0.44
C GLY A 155 32.68 -0.37 -0.13
N ASN A 156 31.74 0.00 -1.00
CA ASN A 156 31.67 1.32 -1.63
C ASN A 156 30.26 1.89 -1.70
N GLU A 157 29.26 1.26 -1.04
CA GLU A 157 27.88 1.69 -1.08
C GLU A 157 27.22 1.62 0.29
N VAL A 158 26.52 2.72 0.66
CA VAL A 158 25.79 2.86 1.92
C VAL A 158 24.41 3.46 1.64
N LYS A 159 23.38 2.89 2.23
CA LYS A 159 22.04 3.50 2.32
C LYS A 159 21.97 4.34 3.59
N LEU A 160 21.69 5.63 3.45
CA LEU A 160 21.54 6.60 4.52
C LEU A 160 20.07 6.95 4.69
N TYR A 161 19.49 6.66 5.85
CA TYR A 161 18.06 6.90 6.15
C TYR A 161 17.82 8.25 6.83
N THR A 162 18.85 8.84 7.43
CA THR A 162 18.79 10.18 8.00
C THR A 162 18.96 11.22 6.89
N PRO A 163 17.96 12.08 6.62
CA PRO A 163 18.09 13.14 5.62
C PRO A 163 19.27 14.07 5.98
N MET A 164 20.18 14.25 5.05
CA MET A 164 21.35 15.10 5.27
C MET A 164 21.72 15.86 3.98
N PRO A 165 22.04 17.16 4.06
CA PRO A 165 22.50 17.91 2.88
C PRO A 165 23.78 17.29 2.31
N VAL A 166 23.83 17.13 0.99
CA VAL A 166 24.99 16.54 0.27
C VAL A 166 26.28 17.33 0.53
N CYS A 167 26.18 18.66 0.68
CA CYS A 167 27.35 19.48 1.01
C CYS A 167 27.97 19.12 2.36
N VAL A 168 27.15 18.89 3.39
CA VAL A 168 27.63 18.48 4.73
C VAL A 168 28.33 17.14 4.64
N LEU A 169 27.72 16.16 3.94
CA LEU A 169 28.33 14.86 3.71
C LEU A 169 29.68 14.98 2.96
N SER A 170 29.72 15.79 1.91
CA SER A 170 30.94 15.98 1.11
C SER A 170 32.08 16.60 1.93
N ASP A 171 31.78 17.61 2.76
CA ASP A 171 32.77 18.28 3.60
C ASP A 171 33.34 17.33 4.65
N GLU A 172 32.47 16.60 5.36
CA GLU A 172 32.86 15.62 6.38
C GLU A 172 33.68 14.47 5.80
N LEU A 173 33.30 13.96 4.62
CA LEU A 173 34.02 12.87 3.95
C LEU A 173 35.39 13.32 3.43
N SER A 174 35.50 14.55 2.96
CA SER A 174 36.77 15.12 2.51
C SER A 174 37.78 15.18 3.65
N GLY A 175 37.33 15.48 4.88
CA GLY A 175 38.17 15.50 6.08
C GLY A 175 38.80 14.14 6.47
N VAL A 176 38.21 13.03 6.03
CA VAL A 176 38.68 11.65 6.29
C VAL A 176 39.26 10.97 5.04
N GLY A 177 39.47 11.72 3.96
CA GLY A 177 40.03 11.19 2.71
C GLY A 177 39.09 10.27 1.93
N CYS A 178 37.80 10.27 2.27
CA CYS A 178 36.76 9.55 1.53
C CYS A 178 36.13 10.45 0.48
N ARG A 179 35.97 9.97 -0.75
CA ARG A 179 35.33 10.71 -1.83
C ARG A 179 33.92 10.22 -2.05
N LEU A 180 32.97 11.16 -2.08
CA LEU A 180 31.62 10.93 -2.50
C LEU A 180 31.57 10.86 -4.04
N LEU A 181 31.23 9.70 -4.59
CA LEU A 181 31.22 9.45 -6.04
C LEU A 181 29.86 9.67 -6.66
N ASN A 182 28.80 9.28 -5.95
CA ASN A 182 27.42 9.48 -6.39
C ASN A 182 26.50 9.57 -5.18
N VAL A 183 25.40 10.30 -5.33
CA VAL A 183 24.27 10.35 -4.38
C VAL A 183 23.00 10.20 -5.20
N THR A 184 22.18 9.23 -4.82
CA THR A 184 20.88 9.02 -5.44
C THR A 184 19.83 9.01 -4.32
N GLU A 185 18.87 9.88 -4.37
CA GLU A 185 17.69 9.78 -3.51
C GLU A 185 16.84 8.63 -4.03
N GLN A 186 16.61 7.64 -3.18
CA GLN A 186 15.70 6.54 -3.44
C GLN A 186 14.42 6.81 -2.65
N ASP A 187 13.37 7.18 -3.35
CA ASP A 187 12.01 7.17 -2.85
C ASP A 187 11.54 5.71 -3.02
N GLU A 188 11.73 4.89 -2.00
CA GLU A 188 11.24 3.50 -2.04
C GLU A 188 9.71 3.54 -1.84
N SER A 189 9.01 3.91 -2.90
CA SER A 189 7.56 3.77 -2.98
C SER A 189 7.19 2.27 -3.08
N LEU A 190 5.94 1.94 -2.80
CA LEU A 190 5.43 0.59 -3.01
C LEU A 190 5.67 0.10 -4.46
N GLU A 191 5.63 1.04 -5.43
CA GLU A 191 5.93 0.79 -6.83
C GLU A 191 7.40 0.39 -7.04
N SER A 192 8.33 1.12 -6.42
CA SER A 192 9.77 0.83 -6.51
C SER A 192 10.08 -0.53 -5.93
N PHE A 193 9.51 -0.85 -4.77
CA PHE A 193 9.63 -2.16 -4.14
C PHE A 193 9.10 -3.28 -5.04
N TYR A 194 7.92 -3.07 -5.64
CA TYR A 194 7.33 -4.02 -6.58
C TYR A 194 8.20 -4.22 -7.83
N MET A 195 8.74 -3.15 -8.39
CA MET A 195 9.62 -3.22 -9.56
C MET A 195 10.95 -3.94 -9.25
N GLU A 196 11.51 -3.78 -8.06
CA GLU A 196 12.68 -4.54 -7.61
C GLU A 196 12.39 -6.04 -7.50
N LEU A 197 11.24 -6.41 -6.92
CA LEU A 197 10.81 -7.81 -6.84
C LEU A 197 10.71 -8.47 -8.23
N LEU A 198 10.15 -7.75 -9.21
CA LEU A 198 10.02 -8.25 -10.58
C LEU A 198 11.36 -8.23 -11.37
N GLY A 199 12.23 -7.26 -11.09
CA GLY A 199 13.52 -7.08 -11.75
C GLY A 199 14.58 -8.08 -11.28
N GLY A 200 14.56 -8.47 -10.01
CA GLY A 200 15.50 -9.41 -9.41
C GLY A 200 15.38 -10.84 -9.92
N GLU A 201 14.19 -11.27 -10.35
CA GLU A 201 13.97 -12.62 -10.88
C GLU A 201 14.32 -12.78 -12.38
N ARG A 202 14.53 -11.68 -13.12
CA ARG A 202 14.89 -11.74 -14.55
C ARG A 202 16.40 -11.86 -14.82
N HIS A 203 17.22 -11.87 -13.78
CA HIS A 203 18.68 -11.97 -13.88
C HIS A 203 19.28 -13.16 -13.11
N ALA A 204 18.46 -14.15 -12.72
CA ALA A 204 18.92 -15.40 -12.11
C ALA A 204 18.78 -16.59 -13.08
#